data_3da1e5cca4d5b2f903ded6776651b061
#
_entry.id   3da1e5cca4d5b2f903ded6776651b061
#
_cell.length_a   1.000
_cell.length_b   1.000
_cell.length_c   1.000
_cell.angle_alpha   90.00
_cell.angle_beta   90.00
_cell.angle_gamma   90.00
#
_symmetry.space_group_name_H-M   'P 1'
#
loop_
_entity.id
_entity.type
_entity.pdbx_description
1 polymer ?
#
loop_
_entity_poly.entity_id
_entity_poly.type
_entity_poly.pdbx_seq_one_letter_code
_entity_poly.pdbx_strand_id
1 'polypeptide(L)'
;IKGPTTTPARFNEDDFVDAFARIECHYFVNRGFFANDSWLLDEAETKLKDIPGTIVHGRYDVVTPLSTAWALSKAWPKADLHIIPDAGHSSMEPGIVDKLIQATDDLADMYAGQLKS
;
A
#
# COMPACT_ATOMS: atom_id res chain seq x y z
N ILE A 1 0.49 22.55 7.03
CA ILE A 1 -0.28 21.40 6.53
C ILE A 1 -1.41 21.99 5.72
N LYS A 2 -1.34 21.92 4.39
CA LYS A 2 -2.48 22.30 3.53
C LYS A 2 -3.58 21.28 3.78
N GLY A 3 -4.78 21.80 4.06
CA GLY A 3 -5.95 20.99 4.35
C GLY A 3 -6.36 20.06 3.22
N PRO A 4 -7.35 19.20 3.49
CA PRO A 4 -7.63 18.01 2.74
C PRO A 4 -7.96 18.32 1.27
N THR A 5 -7.33 17.57 0.42
CA THR A 5 -7.85 17.30 -0.91
C THR A 5 -9.32 16.93 -0.78
N THR A 6 -10.15 17.59 -1.55
CA THR A 6 -11.60 17.35 -1.61
C THR A 6 -11.88 15.85 -1.66
N THR A 7 -12.57 15.35 -0.66
CA THR A 7 -13.10 13.98 -0.67
C THR A 7 -13.81 13.75 -2.00
N PRO A 8 -13.50 12.67 -2.74
CA PRO A 8 -14.19 12.39 -3.99
C PRO A 8 -15.70 12.40 -3.79
N ALA A 9 -16.45 12.98 -4.71
CA ALA A 9 -17.90 13.17 -4.59
C ALA A 9 -18.66 11.86 -4.27
N ARG A 10 -18.15 10.71 -4.74
CA ARG A 10 -18.71 9.37 -4.47
C ARG A 10 -18.77 8.99 -2.98
N PHE A 11 -17.94 9.58 -2.13
CA PHE A 11 -18.00 9.34 -0.67
C PHE A 11 -19.18 10.03 0.01
N ASN A 12 -19.92 10.85 -0.72
CA ASN A 12 -21.16 11.49 -0.24
C ASN A 12 -22.41 10.77 -0.74
N GLU A 13 -22.28 9.66 -1.47
CA GLU A 13 -23.40 8.85 -1.94
C GLU A 13 -23.69 7.77 -0.90
N ASP A 14 -24.91 7.75 -0.34
CA ASP A 14 -25.32 6.86 0.74
C ASP A 14 -25.05 5.38 0.39
N ASP A 15 -25.36 4.97 -0.83
CA ASP A 15 -25.15 3.60 -1.31
C ASP A 15 -23.66 3.20 -1.32
N PHE A 16 -22.77 4.14 -1.69
CA PHE A 16 -21.34 3.90 -1.67
C PHE A 16 -20.83 3.77 -0.23
N VAL A 17 -21.25 4.67 0.66
CA VAL A 17 -20.86 4.67 2.07
C VAL A 17 -21.28 3.38 2.76
N ASP A 18 -22.54 2.94 2.52
CA ASP A 18 -23.08 1.71 3.12
C ASP A 18 -22.31 0.46 2.62
N ALA A 19 -22.08 0.37 1.31
CA ALA A 19 -21.33 -0.74 0.73
C ALA A 19 -19.88 -0.78 1.23
N PHE A 20 -19.21 0.38 1.27
CA PHE A 20 -17.83 0.50 1.74
C PHE A 20 -17.72 0.09 3.21
N ALA A 21 -18.57 0.65 4.07
CA ALA A 21 -18.55 0.36 5.50
C ALA A 21 -18.85 -1.12 5.80
N ARG A 22 -19.78 -1.75 5.08
CA ARG A 22 -20.09 -3.18 5.26
C ARG A 22 -18.92 -4.07 4.88
N ILE A 23 -18.25 -3.81 3.77
CA ILE A 23 -17.09 -4.58 3.33
C ILE A 23 -15.96 -4.42 4.34
N GLU A 24 -15.65 -3.19 4.73
CA GLU A 24 -14.58 -2.91 5.68
C GLU A 24 -14.84 -3.59 7.03
N CYS A 25 -16.03 -3.42 7.61
CA CYS A 25 -16.42 -4.08 8.85
C CYS A 25 -16.35 -5.60 8.75
N HIS A 26 -16.79 -6.17 7.61
CA HIS A 26 -16.73 -7.62 7.40
C HIS A 26 -15.29 -8.15 7.47
N TYR A 27 -14.34 -7.47 6.83
CA TYR A 27 -12.94 -7.87 6.91
C TYR A 27 -12.34 -7.65 8.31
N PHE A 28 -12.66 -6.55 8.98
CA PHE A 28 -12.13 -6.26 10.32
C PHE A 28 -12.60 -7.26 11.37
N VAL A 29 -13.90 -7.58 11.44
CA VAL A 29 -14.40 -8.52 12.43
C VAL A 29 -13.91 -9.94 12.19
N ASN A 30 -13.53 -10.28 10.97
CA ASN A 30 -12.95 -11.56 10.60
C ASN A 30 -11.42 -11.53 10.52
N ARG A 31 -10.75 -10.47 11.01
CA ARG A 31 -9.29 -10.31 10.99
C ARG A 31 -8.67 -10.53 9.61
N GLY A 32 -9.34 -10.05 8.55
CA GLY A 32 -8.93 -10.26 7.17
C GLY A 32 -8.91 -11.72 6.73
N PHE A 33 -9.52 -12.63 7.51
CA PHE A 33 -9.51 -14.09 7.29
C PHE A 33 -8.12 -14.74 7.39
N PHE A 34 -7.16 -14.06 8.01
CA PHE A 34 -5.82 -14.61 8.24
C PHE A 34 -5.79 -15.55 9.44
N ALA A 35 -4.93 -16.56 9.38
CA ALA A 35 -4.80 -17.58 10.42
C ALA A 35 -4.28 -17.00 11.76
N ASN A 36 -3.41 -15.98 11.67
CA ASN A 36 -2.85 -15.26 12.83
C ASN A 36 -2.36 -13.87 12.38
N ASP A 37 -1.96 -13.03 13.32
CA ASP A 37 -1.57 -11.64 13.09
C ASP A 37 -0.22 -11.49 12.35
N SER A 38 0.65 -12.52 12.38
CA SER A 38 1.94 -12.51 11.67
C SER A 38 1.87 -13.14 10.28
N TRP A 39 0.75 -13.78 9.91
CA TRP A 39 0.64 -14.60 8.71
C TRP A 39 1.13 -13.92 7.43
N LEU A 40 0.79 -12.65 7.24
CA LEU A 40 1.22 -11.89 6.05
C LEU A 40 2.74 -11.70 6.00
N LEU A 41 3.39 -11.45 7.14
CA LEU A 41 4.84 -11.26 7.20
C LEU A 41 5.57 -12.59 7.01
N ASP A 42 5.09 -13.66 7.63
CA ASP A 42 5.64 -15.01 7.49
C ASP A 42 5.56 -15.49 6.03
N GLU A 43 4.44 -15.23 5.35
CA GLU A 43 4.27 -15.55 3.94
C GLU A 43 5.12 -14.66 3.02
N ALA A 44 5.30 -13.38 3.36
CA ALA A 44 6.14 -12.47 2.59
C ALA A 44 7.60 -12.94 2.60
N GLU A 45 8.12 -13.34 3.76
CA GLU A 45 9.51 -13.81 3.90
C GLU A 45 9.80 -15.03 3.01
N THR A 46 8.81 -15.90 2.82
CA THR A 46 8.98 -17.14 2.06
C THR A 46 8.59 -16.99 0.59
N LYS A 47 7.43 -16.37 0.30
CA LYS A 47 6.86 -16.32 -1.05
C LYS A 47 7.33 -15.15 -1.88
N LEU A 48 7.68 -14.02 -1.24
CA LEU A 48 8.11 -12.81 -1.94
C LEU A 48 9.63 -12.63 -1.99
N LYS A 49 10.41 -13.49 -1.35
CA LYS A 49 11.87 -13.34 -1.20
C LYS A 49 12.62 -13.09 -2.50
N ASP A 50 12.15 -13.65 -3.61
CA ASP A 50 12.79 -13.55 -4.92
C ASP A 50 12.08 -12.59 -5.89
N ILE A 51 10.98 -12.00 -5.48
CA ILE A 51 10.16 -11.11 -6.28
C ILE A 51 10.55 -9.66 -5.96
N PRO A 52 10.98 -8.86 -6.95
CA PRO A 52 11.22 -7.44 -6.72
C PRO A 52 9.89 -6.71 -6.44
N GLY A 53 9.93 -5.70 -5.60
CA GLY A 53 8.76 -4.92 -5.26
C GLY A 53 9.10 -3.53 -4.75
N THR A 54 8.10 -2.66 -4.70
CA THR A 54 8.23 -1.32 -4.15
C THR A 54 7.10 -1.06 -3.16
N ILE A 55 7.45 -0.64 -1.97
CA ILE A 55 6.52 -0.23 -0.92
C ILE A 55 6.56 1.30 -0.84
N VAL A 56 5.42 1.96 -1.07
CA VAL A 56 5.31 3.43 -0.96
C VAL A 56 4.38 3.76 0.21
N HIS A 57 4.86 4.56 1.16
CA HIS A 57 4.11 4.85 2.39
C HIS A 57 4.27 6.31 2.83
N GLY A 58 3.16 6.93 3.22
CA GLY A 58 3.17 8.29 3.74
C GLY A 58 3.70 8.33 5.19
N ARG A 59 4.60 9.27 5.48
CA ARG A 59 5.19 9.42 6.82
C ARG A 59 4.16 9.69 7.90
N TYR A 60 3.10 10.40 7.57
CA TYR A 60 2.04 10.84 8.50
C TYR A 60 0.77 10.00 8.39
N ASP A 61 0.87 8.77 7.88
CA ASP A 61 -0.25 7.84 7.86
C ASP A 61 -0.57 7.38 9.29
N VAL A 62 -1.72 7.86 9.80
CA VAL A 62 -2.22 7.51 11.14
C VAL A 62 -3.26 6.39 11.11
N VAL A 63 -3.75 6.03 9.93
CA VAL A 63 -4.72 4.95 9.73
C VAL A 63 -4.01 3.60 9.68
N THR A 64 -2.97 3.52 8.84
CA THR A 64 -2.08 2.37 8.76
C THR A 64 -0.66 2.83 9.10
N PRO A 65 -0.20 2.63 10.33
CA PRO A 65 1.07 3.20 10.79
C PRO A 65 2.28 2.72 9.98
N LEU A 66 3.26 3.60 9.78
CA LEU A 66 4.50 3.31 9.06
C LEU A 66 5.24 2.06 9.58
N SER A 67 5.04 1.71 10.86
CA SER A 67 5.63 0.50 11.45
C SER A 67 5.24 -0.79 10.73
N THR A 68 4.03 -0.85 10.15
CA THR A 68 3.56 -2.02 9.38
C THR A 68 4.29 -2.14 8.03
N ALA A 69 4.45 -1.02 7.32
CA ALA A 69 5.23 -0.98 6.07
C ALA A 69 6.71 -1.29 6.34
N TRP A 70 7.25 -0.81 7.46
CA TRP A 70 8.60 -1.14 7.88
C TRP A 70 8.77 -2.63 8.18
N ALA A 71 7.84 -3.26 8.92
CA ALA A 71 7.87 -4.69 9.18
C ALA A 71 7.83 -5.50 7.88
N LEU A 72 6.96 -5.12 6.93
CA LEU A 72 6.88 -5.75 5.62
C LEU A 72 8.20 -5.62 4.85
N SER A 73 8.84 -4.45 4.85
CA SER A 73 10.12 -4.26 4.16
C SER A 73 11.25 -5.11 4.74
N LYS A 74 11.15 -5.52 6.01
CA LYS A 74 12.10 -6.46 6.62
C LYS A 74 11.83 -7.91 6.24
N ALA A 75 10.55 -8.27 6.08
CA ALA A 75 10.13 -9.60 5.68
C ALA A 75 10.23 -9.82 4.15
N TRP A 76 10.33 -8.75 3.36
CA TRP A 76 10.43 -8.82 1.90
C TRP A 76 11.78 -8.27 1.39
N PRO A 77 12.83 -9.12 1.29
CA PRO A 77 14.22 -8.68 1.06
C PRO A 77 14.46 -7.94 -0.25
N LYS A 78 13.64 -8.18 -1.27
CA LYS A 78 13.74 -7.53 -2.59
C LYS A 78 12.77 -6.36 -2.77
N ALA A 79 12.14 -5.88 -1.70
CA ALA A 79 11.30 -4.71 -1.75
C ALA A 79 12.07 -3.46 -1.31
N ASP A 80 11.93 -2.39 -2.08
CA ASP A 80 12.40 -1.05 -1.72
C ASP A 80 11.29 -0.28 -1.01
N LEU A 81 11.58 0.22 0.21
CA LEU A 81 10.64 1.04 0.97
C LEU A 81 10.90 2.53 0.75
N HIS A 82 9.91 3.23 0.22
CA HIS A 82 9.92 4.67 0.02
C HIS A 82 8.94 5.35 0.98
N ILE A 83 9.48 6.16 1.88
CA ILE A 83 8.71 6.94 2.85
C ILE A 83 8.55 8.35 2.28
N ILE A 84 7.30 8.75 1.99
CA ILE A 84 6.99 10.08 1.46
C ILE A 84 6.84 11.06 2.63
N PRO A 85 7.73 12.06 2.74
CA PRO A 85 7.92 12.82 3.96
C PRO A 85 6.77 13.76 4.32
N ASP A 86 5.95 14.14 3.35
CA ASP A 86 4.84 15.10 3.45
C ASP A 86 3.46 14.50 3.15
N ALA A 87 3.36 13.18 3.07
CA ALA A 87 2.13 12.46 2.77
C ALA A 87 1.58 11.68 3.99
N GLY A 88 0.26 11.46 3.98
CA GLY A 88 -0.49 10.66 4.94
C GLY A 88 -1.01 9.37 4.32
N HIS A 89 -2.31 9.07 4.56
CA HIS A 89 -2.93 7.79 4.20
C HIS A 89 -3.36 7.69 2.74
N SER A 90 -3.69 8.81 2.10
CA SER A 90 -4.30 8.75 0.76
C SER A 90 -3.29 8.42 -0.32
N SER A 91 -3.58 7.35 -1.08
CA SER A 91 -2.81 7.02 -2.30
C SER A 91 -2.91 8.10 -3.39
N MET A 92 -3.79 9.08 -3.24
CA MET A 92 -3.99 10.20 -4.17
C MET A 92 -3.16 11.43 -3.81
N GLU A 93 -2.38 11.39 -2.75
CA GLU A 93 -1.47 12.49 -2.42
C GLU A 93 -0.33 12.59 -3.46
N PRO A 94 0.03 13.81 -3.90
CA PRO A 94 0.93 14.00 -5.04
C PRO A 94 2.23 13.21 -4.94
N GLY A 95 2.89 13.23 -3.79
CA GLY A 95 4.15 12.50 -3.60
C GLY A 95 3.98 10.97 -3.61
N ILE A 96 2.83 10.45 -3.18
CA ILE A 96 2.51 9.01 -3.27
C ILE A 96 2.27 8.63 -4.73
N VAL A 97 1.40 9.38 -5.44
CA VAL A 97 1.11 9.15 -6.86
C VAL A 97 2.38 9.15 -7.71
N ASP A 98 3.20 10.18 -7.54
CA ASP A 98 4.45 10.34 -8.28
C ASP A 98 5.38 9.12 -8.08
N LYS A 99 5.56 8.69 -6.82
CA LYS A 99 6.41 7.54 -6.53
C LYS A 99 5.83 6.21 -7.00
N LEU A 100 4.51 6.03 -6.96
CA LEU A 100 3.86 4.83 -7.48
C LEU A 100 4.01 4.73 -9.01
N ILE A 101 3.84 5.84 -9.75
CA ILE A 101 4.06 5.87 -11.20
C ILE A 101 5.51 5.53 -11.51
N GLN A 102 6.46 6.19 -10.86
CA GLN A 102 7.88 5.89 -11.05
C GLN A 102 8.19 4.40 -10.80
N ALA A 103 7.68 3.83 -9.72
CA ALA A 103 7.92 2.43 -9.40
C ALA A 103 7.34 1.47 -10.45
N THR A 104 6.17 1.78 -11.03
CA THR A 104 5.60 0.98 -12.12
C THR A 104 6.39 1.10 -13.41
N ASP A 105 6.91 2.27 -13.74
CA ASP A 105 7.75 2.50 -14.91
C ASP A 105 9.09 1.76 -14.78
N ASP A 106 9.74 1.85 -13.62
CA ASP A 106 11.00 1.15 -13.32
C ASP A 106 10.83 -0.38 -13.45
N LEU A 107 9.71 -0.93 -12.93
CA LEU A 107 9.38 -2.35 -13.08
C LEU A 107 9.12 -2.74 -14.53
N ALA A 108 8.40 -1.92 -15.28
CA ALA A 108 8.12 -2.17 -16.69
C ALA A 108 9.41 -2.23 -17.52
N ASP A 109 10.34 -1.30 -17.29
CA ASP A 109 11.64 -1.26 -17.97
C ASP A 109 12.50 -2.48 -17.62
N MET A 110 12.52 -2.89 -16.36
CA MET A 110 13.23 -4.09 -15.92
C MET A 110 12.74 -5.36 -16.64
N TYR A 111 11.41 -5.53 -16.76
CA TYR A 111 10.83 -6.69 -17.43
C TYR A 111 10.93 -6.60 -18.96
N ALA A 112 10.84 -5.41 -19.55
CA ALA A 112 11.04 -5.23 -20.99
C ALA A 112 12.46 -5.60 -21.44
N GLY A 113 13.45 -5.40 -20.58
CA GLY A 113 14.83 -5.85 -20.80
C GLY A 113 14.98 -7.37 -20.81
N GLN A 114 14.21 -8.09 -19.99
CA GLN A 114 14.26 -9.55 -19.91
C GLN A 114 13.58 -10.25 -21.08
N LEU A 115 12.57 -9.62 -21.71
CA LEU A 115 11.86 -10.20 -22.87
C LEU A 115 12.65 -10.10 -24.19
N LYS A 116 13.73 -9.32 -24.21
CA LYS A 116 14.59 -9.12 -25.39
C LYS A 116 15.87 -9.98 -25.39
N SER A 117 16.10 -10.69 -24.31
CA SER A 117 17.23 -11.62 -24.13
C SER A 117 16.80 -13.07 -24.32
#